data_78bf59dc37d42a177ee909c77cbb8083
#
_entry.id   78bf59dc37d42a177ee909c77cbb8083
#
_cell.length_a   1.000
_cell.length_b   1.000
_cell.length_c   1.000
_cell.angle_alpha   90.00
_cell.angle_beta   90.00
_cell.angle_gamma   90.00
#
_symmetry.space_group_name_H-M   'P 1'
#
loop_
_entity.id
_entity.type
_entity.pdbx_description
1 polymer ?
#
loop_
_entity_poly.entity_id
_entity_poly.type
_entity_poly.pdbx_seq_one_letter_code
_entity_poly.pdbx_strand_id
1 'polypeptide(L)'
;MQTAPSPTAALSGTALTLDDLFRRTVLRQPDAVALIDPPNKQRITGDTPRQLTFAQADQAISGIAARFVEAGLPPGSIIAVQMPNTIEFVVTVMAALRAGLVVALLPQLWRQSELTIALNRIGARAIAGVSRIEIVDHGELALHAAAEAFSIRQVFGFGNDLPEGMTPLEITTSGMNGWLSPVLPDARRPAIISFDVTPDGFRAIPRNHLQLISGGLAVFLEAGLPQGARLLSSIAPASFGGFVSSVVTWLLSGGSLALHHPADLQVLEKQIVDEHHDTLIVPAPLALRLAESGTLARPQVAIRHVIGLWRTPDRVTASSDWQDSGTTLTDIYLFGEIGLFGARRLADGSAAPIAPEPFGAPRGAASSKTIGEIIVTPKATLALRGAMVPISAYRISSEDSLTETPVVDYVDTGYAAHVDRATGAVGITAPPVGIVGVGGYRFLSQDLDSWAKRLTAGAMLTALPDQLNGFRLAGRTGDNSRAREALGELGLNPLMVEAFRDRSSGT
;
A
#
# COMPACT_ATOMS: atom_id res chain seq x y z
N MET A 1 -11.49 -1.52 51.76
CA MET A 1 -11.75 -0.63 50.62
C MET A 1 -10.46 -0.50 49.85
N GLN A 2 -10.25 -1.32 48.84
CA GLN A 2 -9.13 -1.22 47.92
C GLN A 2 -9.56 -0.25 46.80
N THR A 3 -8.88 0.87 46.68
CA THR A 3 -9.06 1.85 45.60
C THR A 3 -8.55 1.23 44.29
N ALA A 4 -9.42 1.15 43.31
CA ALA A 4 -9.06 0.75 41.96
C ALA A 4 -7.99 1.73 41.40
N PRO A 5 -6.93 1.23 40.71
CA PRO A 5 -5.92 2.09 40.14
C PRO A 5 -6.51 2.94 39.01
N SER A 6 -6.19 4.22 39.00
CA SER A 6 -6.56 5.18 37.95
C SER A 6 -6.07 4.72 36.58
N PRO A 7 -6.90 4.85 35.52
CA PRO A 7 -6.53 4.40 34.14
C PRO A 7 -5.31 5.08 33.53
N THR A 8 -4.83 6.14 34.12
CA THR A 8 -3.70 6.95 33.59
C THR A 8 -2.32 6.38 33.89
N ALA A 9 -2.19 5.41 34.81
CA ALA A 9 -0.89 4.86 35.23
C ALA A 9 -0.37 3.71 34.35
N ALA A 10 -1.18 3.15 33.44
CA ALA A 10 -0.82 2.00 32.62
C ALA A 10 -0.16 2.33 31.26
N LEU A 11 0.03 3.61 30.94
CA LEU A 11 0.53 4.04 29.62
C LEU A 11 2.02 4.35 29.55
N SER A 12 2.77 4.13 30.61
CA SER A 12 4.22 4.36 30.63
C SER A 12 4.96 3.09 30.22
N GLY A 13 5.24 2.93 28.92
CA GLY A 13 6.22 1.97 28.40
C GLY A 13 5.76 0.96 27.34
N THR A 14 4.48 0.85 27.03
CA THR A 14 4.00 -0.02 25.94
C THR A 14 4.07 0.71 24.59
N ALA A 15 4.80 0.14 23.63
CA ALA A 15 4.84 0.66 22.28
C ALA A 15 3.43 0.61 21.66
N LEU A 16 3.04 1.70 20.95
CA LEU A 16 1.70 1.88 20.38
C LEU A 16 1.43 0.97 19.20
N THR A 17 0.22 0.44 19.13
CA THR A 17 -0.33 -0.21 17.95
C THR A 17 -1.03 0.81 17.03
N LEU A 18 -1.37 0.41 15.81
CA LEU A 18 -2.19 1.23 14.91
C LEU A 18 -3.60 1.47 15.48
N ASP A 19 -4.19 0.49 16.15
CA ASP A 19 -5.50 0.65 16.81
C ASP A 19 -5.43 1.63 17.99
N ASP A 20 -4.32 1.67 18.74
CA ASP A 20 -4.12 2.67 19.78
C ASP A 20 -4.06 4.10 19.22
N LEU A 21 -3.41 4.31 18.07
CA LEU A 21 -3.39 5.60 17.39
C LEU A 21 -4.80 6.03 16.98
N PHE A 22 -5.58 5.12 16.40
CA PHE A 22 -6.96 5.38 16.02
C PHE A 22 -7.83 5.73 17.22
N ARG A 23 -7.82 4.89 18.27
CA ARG A 23 -8.61 5.10 19.50
C ARG A 23 -8.29 6.41 20.20
N ARG A 24 -7.04 6.86 20.21
CA ARG A 24 -6.67 8.17 20.75
C ARG A 24 -7.37 9.31 20.00
N THR A 25 -7.53 9.18 18.70
CA THR A 25 -8.24 10.18 17.91
C THR A 25 -9.74 10.12 18.15
N VAL A 26 -10.33 8.93 18.24
CA VAL A 26 -11.74 8.74 18.64
C VAL A 26 -12.04 9.46 19.96
N LEU A 27 -11.17 9.31 20.97
CA LEU A 27 -11.35 9.96 22.28
C LEU A 27 -11.26 11.49 22.23
N ARG A 28 -10.46 12.05 21.32
CA ARG A 28 -10.26 13.50 21.21
C ARG A 28 -11.35 14.20 20.39
N GLN A 29 -11.81 13.56 19.34
CA GLN A 29 -12.71 14.17 18.35
C GLN A 29 -13.65 13.16 17.73
N PRO A 30 -14.58 12.56 18.50
CA PRO A 30 -15.44 11.47 18.04
C PRO A 30 -16.34 11.86 16.86
N ASP A 31 -16.78 13.11 16.82
CA ASP A 31 -17.74 13.61 15.82
C ASP A 31 -17.08 14.18 14.55
N ALA A 32 -15.74 14.28 14.56
CA ALA A 32 -15.02 14.71 13.35
C ALA A 32 -15.06 13.63 12.28
N VAL A 33 -15.05 14.05 11.00
CA VAL A 33 -14.99 13.15 9.85
C VAL A 33 -13.68 12.38 9.87
N ALA A 34 -13.77 11.05 9.76
CA ALA A 34 -12.62 10.14 9.74
C ALA A 34 -12.35 9.58 8.34
N LEU A 35 -13.38 9.01 7.70
CA LEU A 35 -13.27 8.29 6.43
C LEU A 35 -14.34 8.77 5.44
N ILE A 36 -13.96 8.89 4.17
CA ILE A 36 -14.83 9.31 3.07
C ILE A 36 -14.62 8.36 1.90
N ASP A 37 -15.70 7.77 1.38
CA ASP A 37 -15.69 6.91 0.20
C ASP A 37 -15.43 7.70 -1.10
N PRO A 38 -14.94 7.03 -2.15
CA PRO A 38 -14.90 7.63 -3.48
C PRO A 38 -16.33 7.95 -3.96
N PRO A 39 -16.58 9.12 -4.58
CA PRO A 39 -17.93 9.54 -4.98
C PRO A 39 -18.56 8.62 -6.04
N ASN A 40 -17.74 7.89 -6.80
CA ASN A 40 -18.19 6.91 -7.80
C ASN A 40 -18.27 5.46 -7.26
N LYS A 41 -18.34 5.25 -5.94
CA LYS A 41 -18.38 3.93 -5.29
C LYS A 41 -19.43 3.00 -5.86
N GLN A 42 -20.60 3.54 -6.21
CA GLN A 42 -21.68 2.74 -6.82
C GLN A 42 -21.25 2.05 -8.13
N ARG A 43 -20.39 2.70 -8.91
CA ARG A 43 -19.81 2.09 -10.11
C ARG A 43 -18.76 1.04 -9.77
N ILE A 44 -18.03 1.22 -8.65
CA ILE A 44 -16.93 0.34 -8.22
C ILE A 44 -17.50 -0.96 -7.61
N THR A 45 -18.34 -0.85 -6.56
CA THR A 45 -18.82 -2.01 -5.79
C THR A 45 -20.34 -2.23 -5.88
N GLY A 46 -21.10 -1.29 -6.41
CA GLY A 46 -22.56 -1.30 -6.38
C GLY A 46 -23.17 -0.59 -5.18
N ASP A 47 -22.36 -0.25 -4.17
CA ASP A 47 -22.82 0.39 -2.95
C ASP A 47 -22.80 1.91 -3.05
N THR A 48 -23.63 2.58 -2.24
CA THR A 48 -23.62 4.04 -2.14
C THR A 48 -22.39 4.54 -1.37
N PRO A 49 -21.79 5.68 -1.80
CA PRO A 49 -20.72 6.31 -1.03
C PRO A 49 -21.17 6.70 0.37
N ARG A 50 -20.29 6.54 1.34
CA ARG A 50 -20.52 6.89 2.75
C ARG A 50 -19.43 7.83 3.25
N GLN A 51 -19.76 8.51 4.33
CA GLN A 51 -18.82 9.25 5.16
C GLN A 51 -19.02 8.79 6.60
N LEU A 52 -17.93 8.53 7.32
CA LEU A 52 -17.97 8.11 8.72
C LEU A 52 -17.23 9.13 9.60
N THR A 53 -17.82 9.44 10.76
CA THR A 53 -17.08 10.10 11.84
C THR A 53 -16.14 9.10 12.54
N PHE A 54 -15.24 9.59 13.41
CA PHE A 54 -14.37 8.69 14.18
C PHE A 54 -15.18 7.76 15.08
N ALA A 55 -16.25 8.23 15.71
CA ALA A 55 -17.13 7.40 16.52
C ALA A 55 -17.85 6.33 15.68
N GLN A 56 -18.37 6.68 14.52
CA GLN A 56 -19.02 5.75 13.61
C GLN A 56 -18.03 4.71 13.06
N ALA A 57 -16.83 5.13 12.70
CA ALA A 57 -15.77 4.22 12.26
C ALA A 57 -15.35 3.26 13.38
N ASP A 58 -15.27 3.73 14.64
CA ASP A 58 -14.95 2.89 15.80
C ASP A 58 -16.02 1.82 16.06
N GLN A 59 -17.30 2.17 15.91
CA GLN A 59 -18.40 1.23 15.99
C GLN A 59 -18.35 0.17 14.89
N ALA A 60 -18.13 0.59 13.65
CA ALA A 60 -18.00 -0.31 12.50
C ALA A 60 -16.80 -1.27 12.66
N ILE A 61 -15.65 -0.75 13.08
CA ILE A 61 -14.44 -1.54 13.36
C ILE A 61 -14.72 -2.56 14.49
N SER A 62 -15.39 -2.14 15.56
CA SER A 62 -15.73 -3.03 16.67
C SER A 62 -16.71 -4.13 16.26
N GLY A 63 -17.73 -3.78 15.45
CA GLY A 63 -18.71 -4.73 14.94
C GLY A 63 -18.07 -5.81 14.06
N ILE A 64 -17.21 -5.43 13.12
CA ILE A 64 -16.51 -6.40 12.25
C ILE A 64 -15.49 -7.21 13.04
N ALA A 65 -14.77 -6.61 14.02
CA ALA A 65 -13.85 -7.33 14.89
C ALA A 65 -14.58 -8.43 15.70
N ALA A 66 -15.77 -8.12 16.22
CA ALA A 66 -16.61 -9.11 16.90
C ALA A 66 -17.02 -10.26 15.97
N ARG A 67 -17.39 -9.97 14.71
CA ARG A 67 -17.72 -11.00 13.72
C ARG A 67 -16.55 -11.94 13.44
N PHE A 68 -15.32 -11.43 13.36
CA PHE A 68 -14.13 -12.27 13.19
C PHE A 68 -13.89 -13.20 14.38
N VAL A 69 -14.09 -12.70 15.61
CA VAL A 69 -13.97 -13.52 16.83
C VAL A 69 -15.09 -14.56 16.90
N GLU A 70 -16.35 -14.19 16.61
CA GLU A 70 -17.50 -15.10 16.55
C GLU A 70 -17.33 -16.20 15.51
N ALA A 71 -16.70 -15.90 14.37
CA ALA A 71 -16.35 -16.88 13.34
C ALA A 71 -15.23 -17.84 13.74
N GLY A 72 -14.70 -17.72 14.97
CA GLY A 72 -13.69 -18.61 15.53
C GLY A 72 -12.28 -18.39 14.99
N LEU A 73 -11.94 -17.19 14.54
CA LEU A 73 -10.58 -16.86 14.13
C LEU A 73 -9.71 -16.60 15.39
N PRO A 74 -8.76 -17.48 15.72
CA PRO A 74 -7.91 -17.27 16.89
C PRO A 74 -6.94 -16.09 16.67
N PRO A 75 -6.55 -15.39 17.73
CA PRO A 75 -5.52 -14.35 17.68
C PRO A 75 -4.23 -14.84 17.03
N GLY A 76 -3.62 -13.99 16.21
CA GLY A 76 -2.45 -14.34 15.41
C GLY A 76 -2.76 -15.09 14.11
N SER A 77 -4.03 -15.48 13.86
CA SER A 77 -4.44 -16.00 12.56
C SER A 77 -4.31 -14.95 11.47
N ILE A 78 -4.05 -15.41 10.27
CA ILE A 78 -3.91 -14.53 9.10
C ILE A 78 -5.26 -14.46 8.38
N ILE A 79 -5.75 -13.23 8.18
CA ILE A 79 -6.86 -12.90 7.29
C ILE A 79 -6.32 -12.15 6.06
N ALA A 80 -6.60 -12.63 4.88
CA ALA A 80 -6.25 -11.97 3.62
C ALA A 80 -7.35 -10.99 3.23
N VAL A 81 -7.00 -9.81 2.73
CA VAL A 81 -7.95 -8.76 2.35
C VAL A 81 -7.69 -8.31 0.92
N GLN A 82 -8.69 -8.51 0.04
CA GLN A 82 -8.69 -8.00 -1.33
C GLN A 82 -9.92 -7.12 -1.56
N MET A 83 -9.74 -5.81 -1.49
CA MET A 83 -10.82 -4.83 -1.62
C MET A 83 -10.35 -3.59 -2.39
N PRO A 84 -11.28 -2.83 -3.01
CA PRO A 84 -10.96 -1.55 -3.60
C PRO A 84 -10.62 -0.49 -2.53
N ASN A 85 -10.18 0.67 -2.97
CA ASN A 85 -9.86 1.79 -2.08
C ASN A 85 -11.15 2.45 -1.58
N THR A 86 -11.83 1.81 -0.62
CA THR A 86 -13.10 2.23 -0.02
C THR A 86 -13.04 2.10 1.51
N ILE A 87 -14.05 2.62 2.19
CA ILE A 87 -14.17 2.55 3.66
C ILE A 87 -14.12 1.10 4.16
N GLU A 88 -14.71 0.16 3.43
CA GLU A 88 -14.72 -1.27 3.79
C GLU A 88 -13.30 -1.82 3.96
N PHE A 89 -12.37 -1.42 3.09
CA PHE A 89 -10.96 -1.83 3.22
C PHE A 89 -10.37 -1.35 4.56
N VAL A 90 -10.47 -0.05 4.84
CA VAL A 90 -9.85 0.54 6.04
C VAL A 90 -10.46 -0.04 7.31
N VAL A 91 -11.81 -0.13 7.36
CA VAL A 91 -12.53 -0.68 8.52
C VAL A 91 -12.19 -2.15 8.73
N THR A 92 -12.13 -2.96 7.66
CA THR A 92 -11.79 -4.39 7.75
C THR A 92 -10.38 -4.61 8.29
N VAL A 93 -9.39 -3.86 7.77
CA VAL A 93 -8.01 -3.95 8.24
C VAL A 93 -7.91 -3.57 9.72
N MET A 94 -8.50 -2.44 10.10
CA MET A 94 -8.50 -1.99 11.50
C MET A 94 -9.24 -2.96 12.43
N ALA A 95 -10.35 -3.54 11.97
CA ALA A 95 -11.11 -4.55 12.71
C ALA A 95 -10.31 -5.84 12.92
N ALA A 96 -9.62 -6.31 11.91
CA ALA A 96 -8.75 -7.48 12.03
C ALA A 96 -7.60 -7.24 13.02
N LEU A 97 -6.94 -6.07 12.95
CA LEU A 97 -5.91 -5.68 13.92
C LEU A 97 -6.46 -5.59 15.34
N ARG A 98 -7.66 -5.03 15.52
CA ARG A 98 -8.37 -4.96 16.80
C ARG A 98 -8.73 -6.33 17.36
N ALA A 99 -9.08 -7.29 16.50
CA ALA A 99 -9.31 -8.68 16.88
C ALA A 99 -8.01 -9.47 17.16
N GLY A 100 -6.84 -8.85 17.00
CA GLY A 100 -5.54 -9.49 17.19
C GLY A 100 -5.12 -10.40 16.04
N LEU A 101 -5.71 -10.24 14.84
CA LEU A 101 -5.37 -10.97 13.64
C LEU A 101 -4.20 -10.29 12.90
N VAL A 102 -3.56 -11.05 12.01
CA VAL A 102 -2.56 -10.55 11.06
C VAL A 102 -3.23 -10.37 9.70
N VAL A 103 -3.10 -9.20 9.08
CA VAL A 103 -3.75 -8.90 7.82
C VAL A 103 -2.79 -9.08 6.65
N ALA A 104 -3.11 -9.93 5.70
CA ALA A 104 -2.40 -10.03 4.44
C ALA A 104 -3.08 -9.14 3.38
N LEU A 105 -2.37 -8.13 2.91
CA LEU A 105 -2.87 -7.19 1.90
C LEU A 105 -2.70 -7.77 0.50
N LEU A 106 -3.81 -8.11 -0.15
CA LEU A 106 -3.79 -8.68 -1.48
C LEU A 106 -3.98 -7.60 -2.54
N PRO A 107 -3.05 -7.47 -3.51
CA PRO A 107 -3.18 -6.54 -4.61
C PRO A 107 -4.44 -6.79 -5.45
N GLN A 108 -5.11 -5.72 -5.86
CA GLN A 108 -6.43 -5.75 -6.52
C GLN A 108 -6.44 -6.46 -7.88
N LEU A 109 -5.34 -6.37 -8.64
CA LEU A 109 -5.23 -6.99 -9.95
C LEU A 109 -4.82 -8.46 -9.89
N TRP A 110 -4.57 -9.01 -8.70
CA TRP A 110 -4.33 -10.44 -8.59
C TRP A 110 -5.59 -11.23 -8.91
N ARG A 111 -5.39 -12.33 -9.59
CA ARG A 111 -6.43 -13.27 -9.99
C ARG A 111 -6.21 -14.61 -9.29
N GLN A 112 -6.99 -15.61 -9.63
CA GLN A 112 -7.02 -16.90 -8.93
C GLN A 112 -5.62 -17.49 -8.71
N SER A 113 -4.77 -17.48 -9.73
CA SER A 113 -3.43 -18.06 -9.65
C SER A 113 -2.55 -17.39 -8.57
N GLU A 114 -2.46 -16.05 -8.60
CA GLU A 114 -1.64 -15.33 -7.62
C GLU A 114 -2.25 -15.40 -6.21
N LEU A 115 -3.59 -15.33 -6.11
CA LEU A 115 -4.30 -15.45 -4.83
C LEU A 115 -4.04 -16.81 -4.19
N THR A 116 -4.22 -17.90 -4.93
CA THR A 116 -3.99 -19.28 -4.45
C THR A 116 -2.56 -19.46 -3.94
N ILE A 117 -1.57 -18.99 -4.71
CA ILE A 117 -0.16 -19.03 -4.30
C ILE A 117 0.07 -18.24 -3.00
N ALA A 118 -0.46 -17.03 -2.92
CA ALA A 118 -0.29 -16.17 -1.75
C ALA A 118 -0.95 -16.77 -0.50
N LEU A 119 -2.22 -17.21 -0.60
CA LEU A 119 -2.99 -17.79 0.50
C LEU A 119 -2.33 -19.04 1.07
N ASN A 120 -1.88 -19.95 0.20
CA ASN A 120 -1.19 -21.17 0.62
C ASN A 120 0.17 -20.86 1.25
N ARG A 121 0.94 -19.89 0.71
CA ARG A 121 2.26 -19.51 1.24
C ARG A 121 2.20 -18.99 2.67
N ILE A 122 1.17 -18.23 3.01
CA ILE A 122 1.04 -17.63 4.34
C ILE A 122 0.17 -18.45 5.29
N GLY A 123 -0.50 -19.50 4.81
CA GLY A 123 -1.43 -20.28 5.61
C GLY A 123 -2.62 -19.45 6.11
N ALA A 124 -3.19 -18.60 5.26
CA ALA A 124 -4.32 -17.75 5.61
C ALA A 124 -5.52 -18.58 6.10
N ARG A 125 -6.15 -18.16 7.19
CA ARG A 125 -7.34 -18.81 7.78
C ARG A 125 -8.64 -18.27 7.21
N ALA A 126 -8.62 -17.01 6.75
CA ALA A 126 -9.76 -16.36 6.17
C ALA A 126 -9.35 -15.46 5.01
N ILE A 127 -10.32 -15.16 4.13
CA ILE A 127 -10.22 -14.11 3.13
C ILE A 127 -11.43 -13.19 3.28
N ALA A 128 -11.24 -11.88 3.14
CA ALA A 128 -12.29 -10.87 3.12
C ALA A 128 -12.19 -10.04 1.83
N GLY A 129 -13.32 -9.87 1.16
CA GLY A 129 -13.41 -9.19 -0.12
C GLY A 129 -14.70 -8.41 -0.28
N VAL A 130 -15.01 -8.09 -1.53
CA VAL A 130 -16.28 -7.49 -1.97
C VAL A 130 -16.90 -8.39 -3.04
N SER A 131 -18.22 -8.31 -3.27
CA SER A 131 -18.86 -9.10 -4.32
C SER A 131 -18.23 -8.82 -5.69
N ARG A 132 -18.04 -7.53 -6.02
CA ARG A 132 -17.44 -7.12 -7.30
C ARG A 132 -16.56 -5.89 -7.17
N ILE A 133 -15.62 -5.74 -8.09
CA ILE A 133 -14.88 -4.49 -8.33
C ILE A 133 -15.05 -4.16 -9.81
N GLU A 134 -15.80 -3.09 -10.11
CA GLU A 134 -16.22 -2.71 -11.45
C GLU A 134 -16.99 -3.86 -12.15
N ILE A 135 -16.40 -4.45 -13.20
CA ILE A 135 -17.00 -5.54 -13.97
C ILE A 135 -16.51 -6.93 -13.53
N VAL A 136 -15.56 -7.00 -12.58
CA VAL A 136 -14.95 -8.27 -12.14
C VAL A 136 -15.66 -8.77 -10.89
N ASP A 137 -16.09 -10.01 -10.92
CA ASP A 137 -16.67 -10.72 -9.79
C ASP A 137 -15.55 -11.18 -8.83
N HIS A 138 -15.31 -10.36 -7.81
CA HIS A 138 -14.29 -10.64 -6.80
C HIS A 138 -14.78 -11.61 -5.72
N GLY A 139 -16.09 -11.77 -5.56
CA GLY A 139 -16.66 -12.77 -4.65
C GLY A 139 -16.36 -14.18 -5.13
N GLU A 140 -16.69 -14.49 -6.40
CA GLU A 140 -16.37 -15.77 -7.02
C GLU A 140 -14.87 -16.03 -7.07
N LEU A 141 -14.09 -15.02 -7.41
CA LEU A 141 -12.63 -15.10 -7.42
C LEU A 141 -12.07 -15.51 -6.05
N ALA A 142 -12.59 -14.90 -4.96
CA ALA A 142 -12.19 -15.23 -3.60
C ALA A 142 -12.57 -16.65 -3.20
N LEU A 143 -13.78 -17.12 -3.57
CA LEU A 143 -14.23 -18.50 -3.32
C LEU A 143 -13.39 -19.53 -4.07
N HIS A 144 -13.11 -19.30 -5.36
CA HIS A 144 -12.27 -20.21 -6.17
C HIS A 144 -10.86 -20.31 -5.59
N ALA A 145 -10.24 -19.17 -5.21
CA ALA A 145 -8.93 -19.18 -4.57
C ALA A 145 -8.95 -19.87 -3.20
N ALA A 146 -10.03 -19.69 -2.42
CA ALA A 146 -10.22 -20.33 -1.13
C ALA A 146 -10.39 -21.85 -1.26
N ALA A 147 -11.06 -22.33 -2.29
CA ALA A 147 -11.24 -23.76 -2.53
C ALA A 147 -9.90 -24.48 -2.79
N GLU A 148 -8.92 -23.80 -3.36
CA GLU A 148 -7.57 -24.31 -3.61
C GLU A 148 -6.58 -24.02 -2.45
N ALA A 149 -7.00 -23.27 -1.44
CA ALA A 149 -6.18 -22.91 -0.28
C ALA A 149 -6.59 -23.70 0.97
N PHE A 150 -5.88 -24.78 1.27
CA PHE A 150 -6.22 -25.77 2.29
C PHE A 150 -6.40 -25.20 3.73
N SER A 151 -5.82 -24.06 4.03
CA SER A 151 -5.88 -23.43 5.34
C SER A 151 -7.13 -22.56 5.56
N ILE A 152 -7.79 -22.10 4.48
CA ILE A 152 -8.96 -21.22 4.56
C ILE A 152 -10.13 -21.95 5.23
N ARG A 153 -10.82 -21.26 6.14
CA ARG A 153 -12.00 -21.74 6.85
C ARG A 153 -13.19 -20.79 6.72
N GLN A 154 -12.94 -19.53 6.38
CA GLN A 154 -13.95 -18.47 6.28
C GLN A 154 -13.68 -17.60 5.08
N VAL A 155 -14.75 -17.30 4.34
CA VAL A 155 -14.74 -16.29 3.26
C VAL A 155 -15.76 -15.24 3.59
N PHE A 156 -15.31 -14.00 3.81
CA PHE A 156 -16.15 -12.86 4.15
C PHE A 156 -16.31 -11.91 2.97
N GLY A 157 -17.46 -11.23 2.88
CA GLY A 157 -17.67 -10.27 1.80
C GLY A 157 -18.59 -9.12 2.16
N PHE A 158 -18.37 -7.99 1.48
CA PHE A 158 -19.30 -6.87 1.41
C PHE A 158 -20.01 -6.85 0.07
N GLY A 159 -21.24 -6.39 0.04
CA GLY A 159 -22.05 -6.24 -1.15
C GLY A 159 -23.42 -6.92 -1.03
N ASN A 160 -24.36 -6.50 -1.88
CA ASN A 160 -25.73 -7.00 -1.84
C ASN A 160 -25.87 -8.38 -2.51
N ASP A 161 -25.03 -8.66 -3.51
CA ASP A 161 -25.08 -9.88 -4.33
C ASP A 161 -23.84 -10.76 -4.03
N LEU A 162 -23.73 -11.23 -2.78
CA LEU A 162 -22.64 -12.13 -2.39
C LEU A 162 -22.94 -13.54 -2.92
N PRO A 163 -21.94 -14.22 -3.52
CA PRO A 163 -22.10 -15.62 -3.91
C PRO A 163 -22.28 -16.53 -2.70
N GLU A 164 -22.93 -17.67 -2.92
CA GLU A 164 -23.14 -18.68 -1.89
C GLU A 164 -21.78 -19.18 -1.34
N GLY A 165 -21.65 -19.24 0.00
CA GLY A 165 -20.39 -19.60 0.66
C GLY A 165 -19.64 -18.41 1.26
N MET A 166 -19.99 -17.18 0.91
CA MET A 166 -19.48 -16.00 1.59
C MET A 166 -20.33 -15.59 2.80
N THR A 167 -19.65 -15.29 3.90
CA THR A 167 -20.29 -14.72 5.10
C THR A 167 -20.36 -13.19 4.96
N PRO A 168 -21.58 -12.59 5.02
CA PRO A 168 -21.72 -11.15 4.81
C PRO A 168 -21.09 -10.36 5.96
N LEU A 169 -20.43 -9.25 5.59
CA LEU A 169 -19.97 -8.18 6.47
C LEU A 169 -20.77 -6.91 6.17
N GLU A 170 -21.04 -6.13 7.19
CA GLU A 170 -21.76 -4.87 7.07
C GLU A 170 -21.09 -3.76 7.89
N ILE A 171 -21.09 -2.55 7.34
CA ILE A 171 -20.72 -1.33 8.06
C ILE A 171 -21.92 -0.89 8.90
N THR A 172 -21.93 -1.29 10.18
CA THR A 172 -22.93 -0.85 11.17
C THR A 172 -22.36 0.26 12.04
N THR A 173 -23.10 1.35 12.17
CA THR A 173 -22.70 2.54 12.93
C THR A 173 -23.50 2.71 14.22
N SER A 174 -24.12 1.63 14.72
CA SER A 174 -24.91 1.60 15.95
C SER A 174 -24.77 0.27 16.68
N GLY A 175 -24.78 0.30 18.00
CA GLY A 175 -24.99 -0.89 18.84
C GLY A 175 -23.76 -1.58 19.43
N MET A 176 -22.53 -1.23 19.07
CA MET A 176 -21.30 -1.91 19.56
C MET A 176 -20.38 -1.01 20.42
N ASN A 177 -20.98 -0.21 21.29
CA ASN A 177 -20.19 0.62 22.23
C ASN A 177 -19.49 -0.29 23.27
N GLY A 178 -18.17 -0.11 23.40
CA GLY A 178 -17.40 -0.76 24.47
C GLY A 178 -16.93 -2.18 24.20
N TRP A 179 -16.98 -2.67 22.94
CA TRP A 179 -16.36 -3.95 22.62
C TRP A 179 -14.85 -3.92 22.93
N LEU A 180 -14.39 -4.90 23.71
CA LEU A 180 -13.00 -5.02 24.10
C LEU A 180 -12.34 -6.14 23.31
N SER A 181 -11.13 -5.88 22.83
CA SER A 181 -10.30 -6.91 22.21
C SER A 181 -10.02 -8.06 23.20
N PRO A 182 -10.14 -9.33 22.77
CA PRO A 182 -9.75 -10.46 23.60
C PRO A 182 -8.23 -10.55 23.80
N VAL A 183 -7.45 -9.69 23.14
CA VAL A 183 -5.99 -9.74 23.12
C VAL A 183 -5.41 -8.44 23.64
N LEU A 184 -4.39 -8.55 24.49
CA LEU A 184 -3.60 -7.38 24.91
C LEU A 184 -2.81 -6.82 23.71
N PRO A 185 -2.81 -5.49 23.52
CA PRO A 185 -2.05 -4.85 22.48
C PRO A 185 -0.54 -5.16 22.60
N ASP A 186 0.06 -5.60 21.51
CA ASP A 186 1.51 -5.82 21.42
C ASP A 186 2.02 -5.31 20.06
N ALA A 187 2.68 -4.16 20.07
CA ALA A 187 3.17 -3.50 18.88
C ALA A 187 4.30 -4.25 18.16
N ARG A 188 4.89 -5.27 18.79
CA ARG A 188 5.95 -6.09 18.20
C ARG A 188 5.44 -7.33 17.49
N ARG A 189 4.17 -7.70 17.67
CA ARG A 189 3.55 -8.80 16.92
C ARG A 189 3.38 -8.41 15.45
N PRO A 190 3.48 -9.37 14.51
CA PRO A 190 3.10 -9.14 13.12
C PRO A 190 1.69 -8.55 13.03
N ALA A 191 1.52 -7.51 12.22
CA ALA A 191 0.26 -6.83 12.01
C ALA A 191 -0.19 -6.95 10.55
N ILE A 192 0.73 -6.68 9.62
CA ILE A 192 0.46 -6.67 8.19
C ILE A 192 1.46 -7.59 7.48
N ILE A 193 0.97 -8.33 6.50
CA ILE A 193 1.79 -9.04 5.52
C ILE A 193 1.52 -8.38 4.17
N SER A 194 2.57 -7.93 3.51
CA SER A 194 2.57 -7.52 2.10
C SER A 194 3.39 -8.51 1.28
N PHE A 195 3.41 -8.36 -0.04
CA PHE A 195 4.06 -9.33 -0.91
C PHE A 195 5.04 -8.64 -1.85
N ASP A 196 6.24 -9.18 -1.96
CA ASP A 196 7.29 -8.70 -2.86
C ASP A 196 7.67 -9.77 -3.89
N VAL A 197 8.17 -9.30 -5.01
CA VAL A 197 8.86 -10.11 -6.01
C VAL A 197 10.31 -9.69 -6.01
N THR A 198 11.18 -10.59 -5.62
CA THR A 198 12.63 -10.40 -5.57
C THR A 198 13.30 -11.27 -6.64
N PRO A 199 14.59 -11.09 -6.94
CA PRO A 199 15.30 -12.01 -7.85
C PRO A 199 15.23 -13.48 -7.43
N ASP A 200 15.07 -13.75 -6.12
CA ASP A 200 14.91 -15.10 -5.56
C ASP A 200 13.45 -15.61 -5.61
N GLY A 201 12.53 -14.83 -6.15
CA GLY A 201 11.11 -15.17 -6.31
C GLY A 201 10.15 -14.39 -5.42
N PHE A 202 8.92 -14.92 -5.35
CA PHE A 202 7.81 -14.35 -4.60
C PHE A 202 7.99 -14.52 -3.09
N ARG A 203 7.81 -13.45 -2.32
CA ARG A 203 8.00 -13.42 -0.85
C ARG A 203 6.82 -12.76 -0.14
N ALA A 204 6.44 -13.33 1.00
CA ALA A 204 5.56 -12.69 1.97
C ALA A 204 6.41 -11.90 2.99
N ILE A 205 6.06 -10.64 3.21
CA ILE A 205 6.84 -9.71 4.02
C ILE A 205 6.00 -9.28 5.24
N PRO A 206 6.15 -9.97 6.37
CA PRO A 206 5.46 -9.58 7.61
C PRO A 206 6.10 -8.33 8.22
N ARG A 207 5.25 -7.44 8.75
CA ARG A 207 5.63 -6.26 9.51
C ARG A 207 4.81 -6.13 10.78
N ASN A 208 5.44 -5.69 11.83
CA ASN A 208 4.80 -5.33 13.07
C ASN A 208 4.31 -3.86 13.05
N HIS A 209 3.54 -3.46 14.06
CA HIS A 209 3.00 -2.11 14.15
C HIS A 209 4.10 -1.03 14.18
N LEU A 210 5.24 -1.28 14.86
CA LEU A 210 6.33 -0.30 14.96
C LEU A 210 6.99 -0.04 13.60
N GLN A 211 7.17 -1.08 12.79
CA GLN A 211 7.71 -0.96 11.43
C GLN A 211 6.79 -0.14 10.53
N LEU A 212 5.47 -0.36 10.64
CA LEU A 212 4.45 0.38 9.89
C LEU A 212 4.38 1.84 10.35
N ILE A 213 4.36 2.10 11.66
CA ILE A 213 4.36 3.45 12.22
C ILE A 213 5.63 4.21 11.79
N SER A 214 6.79 3.55 11.79
CA SER A 214 8.05 4.17 11.33
C SER A 214 7.99 4.56 9.85
N GLY A 215 7.39 3.73 8.99
CA GLY A 215 7.15 4.07 7.58
C GLY A 215 6.23 5.28 7.41
N GLY A 216 5.10 5.29 8.11
CA GLY A 216 4.17 6.44 8.09
C GLY A 216 4.78 7.72 8.67
N LEU A 217 5.59 7.62 9.73
CA LEU A 217 6.31 8.76 10.30
C LEU A 217 7.31 9.37 9.30
N ALA A 218 8.01 8.53 8.52
CA ALA A 218 8.91 9.03 7.47
C ALA A 218 8.15 9.89 6.46
N VAL A 219 6.97 9.45 6.03
CA VAL A 219 6.11 10.21 5.11
C VAL A 219 5.56 11.48 5.79
N PHE A 220 4.99 11.33 6.98
CA PHE A 220 4.33 12.43 7.70
C PHE A 220 5.29 13.59 8.02
N LEU A 221 6.48 13.26 8.51
CA LEU A 221 7.49 14.26 8.89
C LEU A 221 8.12 14.92 7.68
N GLU A 222 8.46 14.16 6.64
CA GLU A 222 9.09 14.73 5.45
C GLU A 222 8.13 15.63 4.66
N ALA A 223 6.85 15.23 4.55
CA ALA A 223 5.83 16.07 3.95
C ALA A 223 5.46 17.30 4.82
N GLY A 224 5.87 17.32 6.10
CA GLY A 224 5.56 18.40 7.03
C GLY A 224 4.06 18.59 7.26
N LEU A 225 3.33 17.45 7.34
CA LEU A 225 1.88 17.50 7.45
C LEU A 225 1.42 18.07 8.82
N PRO A 226 0.36 18.88 8.84
CA PRO A 226 -0.22 19.36 10.08
C PRO A 226 -1.01 18.24 10.79
N GLN A 227 -1.23 18.41 12.10
CA GLN A 227 -2.26 17.65 12.80
C GLN A 227 -3.64 18.02 12.26
N GLY A 228 -4.51 17.01 12.06
CA GLY A 228 -5.82 17.22 11.47
C GLY A 228 -5.82 17.34 9.95
N ALA A 229 -4.73 16.99 9.25
CA ALA A 229 -4.64 17.03 7.79
C ALA A 229 -5.79 16.28 7.11
N ARG A 230 -6.37 16.88 6.08
CA ARG A 230 -7.45 16.31 5.27
C ARG A 230 -6.86 15.66 4.03
N LEU A 231 -6.67 14.36 4.10
CA LEU A 231 -5.98 13.58 3.08
C LEU A 231 -6.96 13.11 1.99
N LEU A 232 -6.55 13.22 0.72
CA LEU A 232 -7.16 12.53 -0.42
C LEU A 232 -6.13 11.57 -1.00
N SER A 233 -6.43 10.27 -1.01
CA SER A 233 -5.51 9.26 -1.52
C SER A 233 -6.08 8.48 -2.70
N SER A 234 -5.35 8.49 -3.82
CA SER A 234 -5.60 7.61 -4.97
C SER A 234 -4.70 6.37 -4.98
N ILE A 235 -3.90 6.16 -3.93
CA ILE A 235 -3.00 5.03 -3.85
C ILE A 235 -3.71 3.82 -3.28
N ALA A 236 -3.71 2.70 -4.01
CA ALA A 236 -4.19 1.43 -3.49
C ALA A 236 -3.33 1.00 -2.27
N PRO A 237 -3.95 0.75 -1.10
CA PRO A 237 -3.22 0.50 0.14
C PRO A 237 -2.72 -0.95 0.28
N ALA A 238 -2.79 -1.77 -0.77
CA ALA A 238 -2.42 -3.19 -0.76
C ALA A 238 -0.90 -3.45 -0.89
N SER A 239 -0.05 -2.48 -0.49
CA SER A 239 1.41 -2.58 -0.41
C SER A 239 1.92 -1.82 0.80
N PHE A 240 3.14 -2.09 1.25
CA PHE A 240 3.75 -1.31 2.34
C PHE A 240 3.70 0.19 2.06
N GLY A 241 4.25 0.62 0.91
CA GLY A 241 4.29 2.03 0.55
C GLY A 241 2.90 2.67 0.46
N GLY A 242 1.92 1.96 -0.13
CA GLY A 242 0.54 2.45 -0.21
C GLY A 242 -0.13 2.55 1.17
N PHE A 243 0.03 1.53 2.00
CA PHE A 243 -0.58 1.48 3.33
C PHE A 243 -0.02 2.54 4.27
N VAL A 244 1.31 2.69 4.33
CA VAL A 244 1.91 3.66 5.25
C VAL A 244 1.74 5.10 4.79
N SER A 245 1.75 5.36 3.48
CA SER A 245 1.55 6.72 2.96
C SER A 245 0.09 7.20 3.05
N SER A 246 -0.89 6.30 3.07
CA SER A 246 -2.31 6.64 3.21
C SER A 246 -2.82 6.38 4.62
N VAL A 247 -3.02 5.12 5.01
CA VAL A 247 -3.70 4.74 6.25
C VAL A 247 -2.88 5.12 7.48
N VAL A 248 -1.58 4.80 7.52
CA VAL A 248 -0.76 5.12 8.70
C VAL A 248 -0.53 6.62 8.82
N THR A 249 -0.31 7.32 7.71
CA THR A 249 -0.19 8.79 7.69
C THR A 249 -1.48 9.46 8.18
N TRP A 250 -2.66 8.95 7.80
CA TRP A 250 -3.95 9.37 8.34
C TRP A 250 -4.03 9.18 9.85
N LEU A 251 -3.70 8.00 10.37
CA LEU A 251 -3.71 7.71 11.81
C LEU A 251 -2.79 8.64 12.60
N LEU A 252 -1.63 9.02 12.03
CA LEU A 252 -0.67 9.94 12.64
C LEU A 252 -1.17 11.39 12.61
N SER A 253 -1.84 11.81 11.53
CA SER A 253 -2.38 13.16 11.41
C SER A 253 -3.60 13.37 12.31
N GLY A 254 -4.40 12.33 12.51
CA GLY A 254 -5.68 12.39 13.20
C GLY A 254 -6.73 13.24 12.48
N GLY A 255 -6.55 13.51 11.19
CA GLY A 255 -7.53 14.19 10.34
C GLY A 255 -8.43 13.22 9.57
N SER A 256 -8.94 13.62 8.40
CA SER A 256 -9.79 12.78 7.56
C SER A 256 -8.99 12.10 6.45
N LEU A 257 -9.45 10.92 6.01
CA LEU A 257 -8.95 10.22 4.84
C LEU A 257 -10.09 10.02 3.84
N ALA A 258 -10.03 10.75 2.74
CA ALA A 258 -10.85 10.53 1.57
C ALA A 258 -10.14 9.56 0.61
N LEU A 259 -10.90 8.63 0.09
CA LEU A 259 -10.42 7.56 -0.75
C LEU A 259 -10.82 7.83 -2.20
N HIS A 260 -9.93 7.46 -3.11
CA HIS A 260 -10.20 7.51 -4.55
C HIS A 260 -9.81 6.17 -5.18
N HIS A 261 -10.68 5.63 -6.02
CA HIS A 261 -10.34 4.44 -6.80
C HIS A 261 -9.46 4.84 -7.99
N PRO A 262 -8.31 4.20 -8.21
CA PRO A 262 -7.23 4.74 -9.07
C PRO A 262 -7.55 4.91 -10.56
N ALA A 263 -8.65 4.34 -11.07
CA ALA A 263 -8.87 4.23 -12.50
C ALA A 263 -9.60 5.43 -13.15
N ASP A 264 -10.08 6.42 -12.38
CA ASP A 264 -10.92 7.51 -12.90
C ASP A 264 -10.33 8.91 -12.62
N LEU A 265 -9.53 9.41 -13.58
CA LEU A 265 -8.87 10.71 -13.45
C LEU A 265 -9.88 11.88 -13.38
N GLN A 266 -11.02 11.81 -14.08
CA GLN A 266 -12.01 12.87 -14.05
C GLN A 266 -12.67 12.99 -12.68
N VAL A 267 -12.94 11.85 -12.04
CA VAL A 267 -13.45 11.84 -10.66
C VAL A 267 -12.41 12.37 -9.69
N LEU A 268 -11.12 12.01 -9.87
CA LEU A 268 -10.04 12.54 -9.03
C LEU A 268 -9.89 14.05 -9.14
N GLU A 269 -9.88 14.59 -10.35
CA GLU A 269 -9.82 16.04 -10.58
C GLU A 269 -11.00 16.75 -9.92
N LYS A 270 -12.21 16.18 -10.01
CA LYS A 270 -13.38 16.72 -9.35
C LYS A 270 -13.25 16.71 -7.82
N GLN A 271 -12.75 15.62 -7.23
CA GLN A 271 -12.49 15.57 -5.78
C GLN A 271 -11.46 16.62 -5.36
N ILE A 272 -10.39 16.82 -6.12
CA ILE A 272 -9.37 17.86 -5.86
C ILE A 272 -9.98 19.27 -5.87
N VAL A 273 -10.90 19.54 -6.78
CA VAL A 273 -11.47 20.88 -6.97
C VAL A 273 -12.62 21.14 -5.98
N ASP A 274 -13.51 20.17 -5.76
CA ASP A 274 -14.78 20.38 -5.07
C ASP A 274 -14.72 20.05 -3.55
N GLU A 275 -13.79 19.18 -3.13
CA GLU A 275 -13.77 18.60 -1.77
C GLU A 275 -12.61 19.15 -0.91
N HIS A 276 -12.35 20.36 -0.78
CA HIS A 276 -11.43 21.09 0.13
C HIS A 276 -10.40 20.28 0.94
N HIS A 277 -9.77 19.24 0.33
CA HIS A 277 -8.64 18.52 0.93
C HIS A 277 -7.40 19.43 0.94
N ASP A 278 -6.53 19.27 1.94
CA ASP A 278 -5.26 20.02 2.02
C ASP A 278 -4.05 19.20 1.58
N THR A 279 -4.19 17.87 1.55
CA THR A 279 -3.11 16.93 1.23
C THR A 279 -3.58 15.91 0.19
N LEU A 280 -2.81 15.78 -0.89
CA LEU A 280 -3.06 14.83 -1.97
C LEU A 280 -1.97 13.75 -1.98
N ILE A 281 -2.37 12.47 -2.02
CA ILE A 281 -1.46 11.30 -2.08
C ILE A 281 -1.73 10.54 -3.38
N VAL A 282 -0.78 10.60 -4.31
CA VAL A 282 -0.94 10.06 -5.68
C VAL A 282 0.37 9.42 -6.18
N PRO A 283 0.33 8.62 -7.26
CA PRO A 283 1.56 8.30 -8.00
C PRO A 283 2.28 9.58 -8.42
N ALA A 284 3.59 9.66 -8.20
CA ALA A 284 4.35 10.88 -8.47
C ALA A 284 4.26 11.37 -9.93
N PRO A 285 4.29 10.50 -10.96
CA PRO A 285 4.06 10.95 -12.34
C PRO A 285 2.67 11.60 -12.54
N LEU A 286 1.64 11.14 -11.82
CA LEU A 286 0.32 11.75 -11.86
C LEU A 286 0.32 13.13 -11.18
N ALA A 287 1.06 13.28 -10.07
CA ALA A 287 1.24 14.59 -9.42
C ALA A 287 1.82 15.63 -10.39
N LEU A 288 2.87 15.26 -11.13
CA LEU A 288 3.49 16.14 -12.12
C LEU A 288 2.50 16.50 -13.23
N ARG A 289 1.75 15.53 -13.74
CA ARG A 289 0.73 15.77 -14.77
C ARG A 289 -0.40 16.68 -14.30
N LEU A 290 -0.81 16.58 -13.02
CA LEU A 290 -1.80 17.51 -12.43
C LEU A 290 -1.27 18.93 -12.31
N ALA A 291 0.04 19.12 -12.09
CA ALA A 291 0.68 20.43 -12.15
C ALA A 291 0.73 20.97 -13.59
N GLU A 292 1.22 20.19 -14.56
CA GLU A 292 1.29 20.51 -15.99
C GLU A 292 -0.08 20.93 -16.57
N SER A 293 -1.16 20.26 -16.14
CA SER A 293 -2.52 20.62 -16.56
C SER A 293 -3.07 21.88 -15.88
N GLY A 294 -2.34 22.47 -14.93
CA GLY A 294 -2.77 23.62 -14.14
C GLY A 294 -3.87 23.30 -13.13
N THR A 295 -4.21 22.02 -12.93
CA THR A 295 -5.29 21.61 -11.99
C THR A 295 -4.99 22.06 -10.57
N LEU A 296 -3.73 21.90 -10.10
CA LEU A 296 -3.32 22.27 -8.74
C LEU A 296 -3.25 23.80 -8.52
N ALA A 297 -3.11 24.58 -9.58
CA ALA A 297 -3.02 26.05 -9.51
C ALA A 297 -4.40 26.76 -9.55
N ARG A 298 -5.51 26.01 -9.68
CA ARG A 298 -6.86 26.58 -9.72
C ARG A 298 -7.21 27.25 -8.38
N PRO A 299 -7.83 28.46 -8.36
CA PRO A 299 -8.09 29.22 -7.12
C PRO A 299 -8.94 28.48 -6.07
N GLN A 300 -9.83 27.58 -6.50
CA GLN A 300 -10.69 26.78 -5.62
C GLN A 300 -9.98 25.58 -4.98
N VAL A 301 -8.81 25.19 -5.47
CA VAL A 301 -8.07 24.04 -4.95
C VAL A 301 -7.42 24.38 -3.61
N ALA A 302 -7.75 23.61 -2.58
CA ALA A 302 -7.24 23.78 -1.23
C ALA A 302 -5.94 23.00 -0.94
N ILE A 303 -5.48 22.17 -1.88
CA ILE A 303 -4.27 21.34 -1.72
C ILE A 303 -3.05 22.23 -1.44
N ARG A 304 -2.31 21.90 -0.39
CA ARG A 304 -1.05 22.55 0.02
C ARG A 304 0.12 21.58 0.01
N HIS A 305 -0.16 20.29 0.23
CA HIS A 305 0.83 19.23 0.30
C HIS A 305 0.48 18.16 -0.73
N VAL A 306 1.44 17.79 -1.55
CA VAL A 306 1.32 16.65 -2.46
C VAL A 306 2.40 15.64 -2.09
N ILE A 307 1.99 14.40 -1.88
CA ILE A 307 2.85 13.25 -1.62
C ILE A 307 2.84 12.40 -2.86
N GLY A 308 3.94 12.43 -3.60
CA GLY A 308 4.12 11.70 -4.86
C GLY A 308 4.91 10.41 -4.64
N LEU A 309 4.30 9.24 -4.91
CA LEU A 309 4.94 7.94 -4.75
C LEU A 309 5.65 7.51 -6.02
N TRP A 310 6.98 7.38 -5.98
CA TRP A 310 7.82 6.82 -7.04
C TRP A 310 8.02 5.32 -6.81
N ARG A 311 7.29 4.49 -7.56
CA ARG A 311 7.44 3.02 -7.54
C ARG A 311 8.57 2.51 -8.44
N THR A 312 9.10 3.39 -9.27
CA THR A 312 10.30 3.22 -10.10
C THR A 312 11.28 4.36 -9.79
N PRO A 313 12.00 4.30 -8.64
CA PRO A 313 12.83 5.41 -8.16
C PRO A 313 14.01 5.74 -9.07
N ASP A 314 14.34 4.87 -10.03
CA ASP A 314 15.31 5.11 -11.12
C ASP A 314 14.76 5.99 -12.24
N ARG A 315 13.47 6.38 -12.20
CA ARG A 315 12.80 7.17 -13.25
C ARG A 315 12.22 8.49 -12.75
N VAL A 316 12.77 9.03 -11.70
CA VAL A 316 12.36 10.32 -11.19
C VAL A 316 12.69 11.42 -12.19
N THR A 317 11.70 12.23 -12.53
CA THR A 317 11.82 13.34 -13.47
C THR A 317 11.63 14.69 -12.81
N ALA A 318 12.25 15.73 -13.33
CA ALA A 318 11.97 17.11 -12.97
C ALA A 318 10.72 17.62 -13.70
N SER A 319 10.08 18.65 -13.15
CA SER A 319 9.00 19.38 -13.82
C SER A 319 9.11 20.86 -13.45
N SER A 320 9.31 21.73 -14.45
CA SER A 320 9.32 23.18 -14.26
C SER A 320 7.94 23.73 -13.90
N ASP A 321 6.86 23.05 -14.33
CA ASP A 321 5.48 23.49 -14.09
C ASP A 321 5.06 23.37 -12.64
N TRP A 322 5.87 22.66 -11.83
CA TRP A 322 5.63 22.56 -10.40
C TRP A 322 5.77 23.89 -9.65
N GLN A 323 6.64 24.79 -10.12
CA GLN A 323 6.91 26.09 -9.49
C GLN A 323 5.65 26.95 -9.32
N ASP A 324 4.73 26.86 -10.28
CA ASP A 324 3.52 27.68 -10.32
C ASP A 324 2.33 27.04 -9.60
N SER A 325 2.48 25.83 -9.10
CA SER A 325 1.38 25.10 -8.44
C SER A 325 0.96 25.68 -7.09
N GLY A 326 1.85 26.43 -6.41
CA GLY A 326 1.63 26.95 -5.05
C GLY A 326 1.57 25.86 -3.97
N THR A 327 1.93 24.63 -4.30
CA THR A 327 1.91 23.46 -3.42
C THR A 327 3.32 22.93 -3.16
N THR A 328 3.51 22.20 -2.06
CA THR A 328 4.76 21.48 -1.80
C THR A 328 4.64 20.05 -2.31
N LEU A 329 5.64 19.57 -3.07
CA LEU A 329 5.74 18.16 -3.46
C LEU A 329 6.79 17.45 -2.60
N THR A 330 6.38 16.35 -1.99
CA THR A 330 7.28 15.41 -1.32
C THR A 330 7.34 14.14 -2.15
N ASP A 331 8.50 13.86 -2.71
CA ASP A 331 8.78 12.62 -3.42
C ASP A 331 9.01 11.50 -2.41
N ILE A 332 8.24 10.41 -2.52
CA ILE A 332 8.42 9.19 -1.74
C ILE A 332 8.97 8.11 -2.67
N TYR A 333 10.19 7.73 -2.45
CA TYR A 333 10.90 6.68 -3.20
C TYR A 333 10.61 5.33 -2.57
N LEU A 334 10.00 4.42 -3.33
CA LEU A 334 9.62 3.09 -2.87
C LEU A 334 10.56 2.03 -3.44
N PHE A 335 11.11 1.21 -2.58
CA PHE A 335 12.02 0.13 -2.93
C PHE A 335 11.33 -1.22 -2.72
N GLY A 336 10.34 -1.53 -3.57
CA GLY A 336 9.49 -2.70 -3.39
C GLY A 336 8.78 -2.68 -2.05
N GLU A 337 8.84 -3.83 -1.38
CA GLU A 337 8.33 -3.97 -0.01
C GLU A 337 9.44 -3.83 1.05
N ILE A 338 10.67 -3.43 0.69
CA ILE A 338 11.79 -3.27 1.63
C ILE A 338 11.57 -2.05 2.51
N GLY A 339 11.26 -0.92 1.91
CA GLY A 339 11.10 0.33 2.62
C GLY A 339 10.91 1.52 1.69
N LEU A 340 10.93 2.69 2.27
CA LEU A 340 10.80 3.95 1.57
C LEU A 340 11.72 5.02 2.16
N PHE A 341 11.91 6.05 1.38
CA PHE A 341 12.53 7.27 1.86
C PHE A 341 11.82 8.46 1.21
N GLY A 342 11.74 9.59 1.89
CA GLY A 342 11.08 10.80 1.42
C GLY A 342 12.06 11.96 1.26
N ALA A 343 11.83 12.81 0.26
CA ALA A 343 12.54 14.06 0.08
C ALA A 343 11.60 15.13 -0.49
N ARG A 344 11.58 16.31 0.14
CA ARG A 344 10.82 17.44 -0.38
C ARG A 344 11.50 17.98 -1.64
N ARG A 345 10.74 18.14 -2.71
CA ARG A 345 11.23 18.71 -3.97
C ARG A 345 11.72 20.14 -3.78
N LEU A 346 12.72 20.53 -4.56
CA LEU A 346 13.26 21.89 -4.54
C LEU A 346 12.27 22.88 -5.19
N ALA A 347 12.46 24.16 -4.90
CA ALA A 347 11.57 25.21 -5.39
C ALA A 347 11.56 25.35 -6.94
N ASP A 348 12.61 24.91 -7.60
CA ASP A 348 12.72 24.90 -9.07
C ASP A 348 12.03 23.67 -9.72
N GLY A 349 11.33 22.86 -8.94
CA GLY A 349 10.65 21.64 -9.41
C GLY A 349 11.57 20.45 -9.65
N SER A 350 12.87 20.57 -9.34
CA SER A 350 13.80 19.43 -9.41
C SER A 350 13.69 18.53 -8.16
N ALA A 351 14.02 17.26 -8.33
CA ALA A 351 14.13 16.33 -7.20
C ALA A 351 15.28 16.75 -6.28
N ALA A 352 15.06 16.68 -4.96
CA ALA A 352 16.11 16.96 -4.01
C ALA A 352 17.24 15.91 -4.12
N PRO A 353 18.51 16.31 -3.96
CA PRO A 353 19.62 15.38 -3.90
C PRO A 353 19.43 14.36 -2.77
N ILE A 354 19.65 13.09 -3.05
CA ILE A 354 19.61 12.02 -2.05
C ILE A 354 20.99 11.98 -1.37
N ALA A 355 21.04 12.23 -0.06
CA ALA A 355 22.26 12.07 0.71
C ALA A 355 22.33 10.67 1.34
N PRO A 356 23.50 10.00 1.35
CA PRO A 356 23.70 8.74 2.05
C PRO A 356 23.84 8.99 3.56
N GLU A 357 22.78 9.49 4.19
CA GLU A 357 22.76 9.86 5.59
C GLU A 357 21.42 9.50 6.23
N PRO A 358 21.35 9.53 7.58
CA PRO A 358 20.12 9.29 8.30
C PRO A 358 19.00 10.27 7.91
N PHE A 359 17.78 9.76 7.75
CA PHE A 359 16.58 10.54 7.42
C PHE A 359 15.48 10.41 8.48
N GLY A 360 14.48 11.29 8.44
CA GLY A 360 13.34 11.30 9.34
C GLY A 360 13.61 11.86 10.72
N ALA A 361 14.69 12.64 10.87
CA ALA A 361 14.94 13.41 12.07
C ALA A 361 14.13 14.73 12.04
N PRO A 362 13.46 15.14 13.15
CA PRO A 362 12.90 16.47 13.24
C PRO A 362 14.00 17.52 13.04
N ARG A 363 13.75 18.53 12.19
CA ARG A 363 14.71 19.62 11.96
C ARG A 363 15.01 20.34 13.27
N GLY A 364 16.30 20.39 13.66
CA GLY A 364 16.77 21.10 14.86
C GLY A 364 16.89 20.26 16.13
N ALA A 365 16.68 18.95 16.10
CA ALA A 365 16.88 18.09 17.26
C ALA A 365 18.33 17.58 17.34
N ALA A 366 19.04 17.92 18.40
CA ALA A 366 20.45 17.56 18.60
C ALA A 366 20.72 16.06 18.89
N SER A 367 19.69 15.25 19.12
CA SER A 367 19.78 13.79 19.33
C SER A 367 18.50 13.10 18.92
N SER A 368 18.19 13.07 17.64
CA SER A 368 16.98 12.40 17.16
C SER A 368 17.28 10.94 16.80
N LYS A 369 16.39 10.06 17.24
CA LYS A 369 16.35 8.69 16.70
C LYS A 369 15.99 8.80 15.23
N THR A 370 16.89 8.40 14.35
CA THR A 370 16.64 8.37 12.91
C THR A 370 15.61 7.29 12.59
N ILE A 371 14.71 7.57 11.65
CA ILE A 371 13.72 6.59 11.17
C ILE A 371 14.41 5.56 10.27
N GLY A 372 15.39 6.00 9.48
CA GLY A 372 16.13 5.14 8.59
C GLY A 372 17.42 5.77 8.09
N GLU A 373 18.16 5.01 7.32
CA GLU A 373 19.43 5.38 6.71
C GLU A 373 19.55 4.76 5.32
N ILE A 374 20.07 5.55 4.40
CA ILE A 374 20.41 5.12 3.04
C ILE A 374 21.88 4.76 3.00
N ILE A 375 22.19 3.59 2.46
CA ILE A 375 23.53 3.06 2.36
C ILE A 375 23.82 2.73 0.88
N VAL A 376 25.00 3.09 0.38
CA VAL A 376 25.51 2.55 -0.88
C VAL A 376 26.42 1.38 -0.56
N THR A 377 26.06 0.20 -1.05
CA THR A 377 26.79 -1.04 -0.77
C THR A 377 28.09 -1.13 -1.57
N PRO A 378 29.06 -2.01 -1.20
CA PRO A 378 30.24 -2.27 -2.01
C PRO A 378 29.94 -2.80 -3.42
N LYS A 379 28.72 -3.32 -3.64
CA LYS A 379 28.25 -3.77 -4.96
C LYS A 379 27.69 -2.64 -5.83
N ALA A 380 27.79 -1.38 -5.39
CA ALA A 380 27.19 -0.22 -6.01
C ALA A 380 25.65 -0.33 -6.13
N THR A 381 25.02 -0.89 -5.12
CA THR A 381 23.56 -0.92 -4.96
C THR A 381 23.14 -0.08 -3.76
N LEU A 382 21.90 0.40 -3.79
CA LEU A 382 21.28 1.10 -2.68
C LEU A 382 20.72 0.11 -1.67
N ALA A 383 20.99 0.32 -0.39
CA ALA A 383 20.43 -0.44 0.71
C ALA A 383 19.73 0.47 1.72
N LEU A 384 18.78 -0.08 2.45
CA LEU A 384 18.05 0.59 3.52
C LEU A 384 18.29 -0.10 4.86
N ARG A 385 18.47 0.73 5.87
CA ARG A 385 18.54 0.35 7.29
C ARG A 385 17.57 1.20 8.09
N GLY A 386 16.99 0.65 9.15
CA GLY A 386 16.15 1.42 10.07
C GLY A 386 14.92 0.68 10.55
N ALA A 387 14.14 1.39 11.38
CA ALA A 387 13.03 0.79 12.11
C ALA A 387 11.90 0.23 11.24
N MET A 388 11.71 0.74 10.01
CA MET A 388 10.68 0.26 9.07
C MET A 388 11.11 -0.98 8.29
N VAL A 389 12.43 -1.29 8.22
CA VAL A 389 12.98 -2.31 7.32
C VAL A 389 12.82 -3.71 7.92
N PRO A 390 12.12 -4.64 7.24
CA PRO A 390 11.87 -5.99 7.74
C PRO A 390 13.06 -6.92 7.43
N ILE A 391 14.20 -6.71 8.07
CA ILE A 391 15.47 -7.40 7.77
C ILE A 391 15.31 -8.93 7.77
N SER A 392 14.58 -9.49 8.73
CA SER A 392 14.37 -10.94 8.84
C SER A 392 13.64 -11.55 7.64
N ALA A 393 12.75 -10.80 6.99
CA ALA A 393 12.00 -11.28 5.83
C ALA A 393 12.84 -11.39 4.55
N TYR A 394 13.96 -10.67 4.49
CA TYR A 394 14.87 -10.66 3.35
C TYR A 394 16.17 -11.47 3.59
N ARG A 395 16.37 -12.02 4.79
CA ARG A 395 17.49 -12.95 5.02
C ARG A 395 17.26 -14.23 4.23
N ILE A 396 18.28 -14.67 3.52
CA ILE A 396 18.32 -15.99 2.92
C ILE A 396 18.52 -16.96 4.08
N SER A 397 17.58 -17.88 4.29
CA SER A 397 17.77 -19.00 5.21
C SER A 397 18.81 -19.93 4.58
N SER A 398 20.07 -19.78 4.96
CA SER A 398 21.14 -20.67 4.53
C SER A 398 21.08 -21.96 5.36
N GLU A 399 20.12 -22.83 5.10
CA GLU A 399 20.19 -24.21 5.61
C GLU A 399 21.36 -24.98 4.97
N ASP A 400 21.90 -24.51 3.83
CA ASP A 400 22.98 -25.14 3.07
C ASP A 400 24.33 -24.39 3.09
N SER A 401 24.46 -23.27 3.80
CA SER A 401 25.73 -22.52 3.81
C SER A 401 26.49 -22.74 5.12
N LEU A 402 27.55 -23.53 5.04
CA LEU A 402 28.56 -23.70 6.13
C LEU A 402 29.43 -22.45 6.37
N THR A 403 29.19 -21.35 5.65
CA THR A 403 29.87 -20.08 5.83
C THR A 403 29.02 -19.13 6.63
N GLU A 404 29.49 -18.68 7.80
CA GLU A 404 28.89 -17.58 8.56
C GLU A 404 28.84 -16.32 7.69
N THR A 405 27.67 -16.06 7.10
CA THR A 405 27.45 -14.78 6.41
C THR A 405 27.41 -13.68 7.48
N PRO A 406 28.18 -12.59 7.34
CA PRO A 406 28.13 -11.49 8.30
C PRO A 406 26.71 -11.03 8.52
N VAL A 407 26.30 -10.88 9.78
CA VAL A 407 24.95 -10.36 10.11
C VAL A 407 24.92 -8.90 9.73
N VAL A 408 24.38 -8.60 8.54
CA VAL A 408 24.15 -7.23 8.11
C VAL A 408 22.83 -6.70 8.72
N ASP A 409 22.83 -5.42 9.09
CA ASP A 409 21.71 -4.73 9.70
C ASP A 409 20.93 -3.86 8.69
N TYR A 410 21.11 -4.12 7.40
CA TYR A 410 20.40 -3.47 6.29
C TYR A 410 19.86 -4.50 5.30
N VAL A 411 18.98 -4.03 4.41
CA VAL A 411 18.48 -4.80 3.26
C VAL A 411 18.92 -4.11 1.97
N ASP A 412 19.63 -4.84 1.11
CA ASP A 412 19.98 -4.39 -0.24
C ASP A 412 18.71 -4.37 -1.11
N THR A 413 18.42 -3.21 -1.70
CA THR A 413 17.24 -3.02 -2.56
C THR A 413 17.44 -3.59 -3.97
N GLY A 414 18.66 -3.87 -4.35
CA GLY A 414 19.04 -4.29 -5.70
C GLY A 414 19.05 -3.17 -6.74
N TYR A 415 18.61 -1.95 -6.40
CA TYR A 415 18.73 -0.79 -7.29
C TYR A 415 20.19 -0.38 -7.43
N ALA A 416 20.67 -0.27 -8.67
CA ALA A 416 22.01 0.24 -8.93
C ALA A 416 22.10 1.73 -8.51
N ALA A 417 23.17 2.06 -7.79
CA ALA A 417 23.36 3.41 -7.26
C ALA A 417 24.82 3.83 -7.38
N HIS A 418 25.06 5.12 -7.55
CA HIS A 418 26.38 5.72 -7.50
C HIS A 418 26.36 6.96 -6.61
N VAL A 419 27.51 7.30 -6.05
CA VAL A 419 27.71 8.55 -5.33
C VAL A 419 28.43 9.52 -6.24
N ASP A 420 27.81 10.66 -6.50
CA ASP A 420 28.46 11.76 -7.21
C ASP A 420 29.60 12.33 -6.37
N ARG A 421 30.81 12.36 -6.93
CA ARG A 421 32.02 12.77 -6.20
C ARG A 421 32.07 14.26 -5.85
N ALA A 422 31.37 15.10 -6.61
CA ALA A 422 31.37 16.53 -6.40
C ALA A 422 30.36 16.98 -5.36
N THR A 423 29.18 16.35 -5.36
CA THR A 423 28.05 16.73 -4.51
C THR A 423 27.83 15.78 -3.31
N GLY A 424 28.36 14.58 -3.35
CA GLY A 424 28.07 13.50 -2.39
C GLY A 424 26.68 12.89 -2.56
N ALA A 425 25.89 13.33 -3.55
CA ALA A 425 24.55 12.84 -3.76
C ALA A 425 24.53 11.43 -4.35
N VAL A 426 23.53 10.65 -3.94
CA VAL A 426 23.27 9.30 -4.48
C VAL A 426 22.36 9.41 -5.68
N GLY A 427 22.82 8.91 -6.82
CA GLY A 427 22.02 8.70 -8.03
C GLY A 427 21.57 7.25 -8.13
N ILE A 428 20.28 7.03 -8.40
CA ILE A 428 19.70 5.70 -8.68
C ILE A 428 19.66 5.53 -10.19
N THR A 429 20.32 4.49 -10.73
CA THR A 429 20.58 4.39 -12.17
C THR A 429 19.83 3.27 -12.87
N ALA A 430 19.50 2.20 -12.15
CA ALA A 430 18.78 1.07 -12.74
C ALA A 430 17.97 0.29 -11.68
N PRO A 431 16.87 -0.34 -12.09
CA PRO A 431 16.09 -1.22 -11.22
C PRO A 431 16.86 -2.52 -10.91
N PRO A 432 16.38 -3.32 -9.92
CA PRO A 432 16.95 -4.62 -9.62
C PRO A 432 16.96 -5.54 -10.84
N VAL A 433 18.06 -6.25 -11.05
CA VAL A 433 18.22 -7.17 -12.19
C VAL A 433 17.12 -8.23 -12.18
N GLY A 434 16.51 -8.46 -13.33
CA GLY A 434 15.46 -9.45 -13.50
C GLY A 434 14.08 -9.05 -12.95
N ILE A 435 13.92 -7.84 -12.41
CA ILE A 435 12.65 -7.33 -11.90
C ILE A 435 12.09 -6.27 -12.85
N VAL A 436 10.79 -6.39 -13.15
CA VAL A 436 10.01 -5.39 -13.90
C VAL A 436 8.92 -4.83 -13.00
N GLY A 437 8.93 -3.51 -12.78
CA GLY A 437 7.90 -2.80 -12.01
C GLY A 437 6.88 -2.14 -12.94
N VAL A 438 5.59 -2.43 -12.74
CA VAL A 438 4.49 -1.84 -13.53
C VAL A 438 3.40 -1.33 -12.58
N GLY A 439 3.26 -0.03 -12.46
CA GLY A 439 2.17 0.59 -11.69
C GLY A 439 2.06 0.14 -10.22
N GLY A 440 3.12 -0.40 -9.64
CA GLY A 440 3.16 -0.95 -8.29
C GLY A 440 3.12 -2.47 -8.22
N TYR A 441 3.01 -3.14 -9.33
CA TYR A 441 3.18 -4.59 -9.46
C TYR A 441 4.60 -4.90 -9.91
N ARG A 442 5.15 -6.00 -9.42
CA ARG A 442 6.48 -6.47 -9.78
C ARG A 442 6.39 -7.84 -10.41
N PHE A 443 7.17 -8.06 -11.45
CA PHE A 443 7.25 -9.31 -12.19
C PHE A 443 8.71 -9.73 -12.33
N LEU A 444 8.96 -11.05 -12.29
CA LEU A 444 10.23 -11.59 -12.73
C LEU A 444 10.27 -11.63 -14.26
N SER A 445 11.33 -11.10 -14.87
CA SER A 445 11.50 -11.13 -16.32
C SER A 445 11.47 -12.57 -16.86
N GLN A 446 12.08 -13.52 -16.13
CA GLN A 446 12.06 -14.94 -16.50
C GLN A 446 10.66 -15.55 -16.50
N ASP A 447 9.76 -15.09 -15.62
CA ASP A 447 8.37 -15.57 -15.60
C ASP A 447 7.60 -15.02 -16.81
N LEU A 448 7.81 -13.73 -17.14
CA LEU A 448 7.23 -13.14 -18.35
C LEU A 448 7.67 -13.88 -19.60
N ASP A 449 8.96 -14.19 -19.73
CA ASP A 449 9.52 -14.98 -20.85
C ASP A 449 8.95 -16.41 -20.88
N SER A 450 8.79 -17.03 -19.72
CA SER A 450 8.23 -18.38 -19.60
C SER A 450 6.77 -18.43 -20.04
N TRP A 451 5.96 -17.44 -19.65
CA TRP A 451 4.58 -17.32 -20.10
C TRP A 451 4.48 -17.05 -21.60
N ALA A 452 5.32 -16.15 -22.14
CA ALA A 452 5.37 -15.91 -23.57
C ALA A 452 5.64 -17.20 -24.36
N LYS A 453 6.66 -17.97 -23.95
CA LYS A 453 7.02 -19.25 -24.60
C LYS A 453 5.89 -20.29 -24.55
N ARG A 454 5.04 -20.30 -23.52
CA ARG A 454 3.90 -21.21 -23.41
C ARG A 454 2.77 -20.86 -24.39
N LEU A 455 2.62 -19.60 -24.78
CA LEU A 455 1.59 -19.18 -25.72
C LEU A 455 1.87 -19.71 -27.13
N THR A 456 2.99 -19.35 -27.71
CA THR A 456 3.45 -19.85 -29.02
C THR A 456 4.96 -19.66 -29.18
N ALA A 457 5.58 -20.42 -30.08
CA ALA A 457 6.96 -20.19 -30.48
C ALA A 457 7.09 -18.77 -31.09
N GLY A 458 7.99 -17.94 -30.56
CA GLY A 458 8.20 -16.57 -31.01
C GLY A 458 7.30 -15.52 -30.37
N ALA A 459 6.41 -15.91 -29.44
CA ALA A 459 5.70 -14.93 -28.61
C ALA A 459 6.68 -14.14 -27.72
N MET A 460 6.39 -12.87 -27.50
CA MET A 460 7.15 -11.98 -26.64
C MET A 460 6.23 -11.31 -25.62
N LEU A 461 6.69 -11.18 -24.39
CA LEU A 461 6.06 -10.39 -23.35
C LEU A 461 7.17 -9.61 -22.61
N THR A 462 7.19 -8.32 -22.76
CA THR A 462 8.27 -7.47 -22.25
C THR A 462 7.73 -6.19 -21.63
N ALA A 463 8.60 -5.45 -20.95
CA ALA A 463 8.28 -4.13 -20.43
C ALA A 463 8.73 -3.03 -21.40
N LEU A 464 7.87 -2.06 -21.65
CA LEU A 464 8.17 -0.84 -22.36
C LEU A 464 8.04 0.36 -21.42
N PRO A 465 8.84 1.42 -21.59
CA PRO A 465 8.69 2.64 -20.81
C PRO A 465 7.29 3.22 -20.89
N ASP A 466 6.78 3.70 -19.77
CA ASP A 466 5.48 4.34 -19.64
C ASP A 466 5.59 5.56 -18.72
N GLN A 467 4.99 6.67 -19.11
CA GLN A 467 5.11 7.93 -18.37
C GLN A 467 4.40 7.93 -17.01
N LEU A 468 3.30 7.18 -16.86
CA LEU A 468 2.51 7.17 -15.62
C LEU A 468 2.90 6.02 -14.69
N ASN A 469 3.23 4.86 -15.25
CA ASN A 469 3.49 3.65 -14.47
C ASN A 469 4.98 3.28 -14.37
N GLY A 470 5.87 4.12 -14.95
CA GLY A 470 7.30 3.82 -15.13
C GLY A 470 7.52 2.83 -16.27
N PHE A 471 6.85 1.69 -16.23
CA PHE A 471 6.80 0.69 -17.32
C PHE A 471 5.37 0.19 -17.52
N ARG A 472 5.10 -0.35 -18.70
CA ARG A 472 3.92 -1.14 -19.03
C ARG A 472 4.34 -2.45 -19.68
N LEU A 473 3.56 -3.50 -19.51
CA LEU A 473 3.78 -4.72 -20.26
C LEU A 473 3.30 -4.56 -21.70
N ALA A 474 4.00 -5.19 -22.63
CA ALA A 474 3.66 -5.24 -24.04
C ALA A 474 3.95 -6.66 -24.55
N GLY A 475 2.93 -7.29 -25.11
CA GLY A 475 3.00 -8.63 -25.67
C GLY A 475 2.81 -8.60 -27.19
N ARG A 476 3.40 -9.59 -27.87
CA ARG A 476 3.22 -9.82 -29.30
C ARG A 476 3.24 -11.31 -29.61
N THR A 477 2.22 -11.77 -30.33
CA THR A 477 2.15 -13.12 -30.90
C THR A 477 1.63 -13.06 -32.33
N GLY A 478 1.50 -14.21 -32.99
CA GLY A 478 0.81 -14.29 -34.27
C GLY A 478 -0.71 -14.05 -34.17
N ASP A 479 -1.31 -14.30 -33.00
CA ASP A 479 -2.72 -14.05 -32.67
C ASP A 479 -2.83 -13.52 -31.23
N ASN A 480 -2.88 -12.20 -31.09
CA ASN A 480 -2.95 -11.52 -29.81
C ASN A 480 -4.29 -11.77 -29.09
N SER A 481 -5.40 -11.90 -29.84
CA SER A 481 -6.72 -12.15 -29.25
C SER A 481 -6.78 -13.50 -28.54
N ARG A 482 -6.28 -14.53 -29.20
CA ARG A 482 -6.17 -15.87 -28.62
C ARG A 482 -5.23 -15.93 -27.43
N ALA A 483 -4.12 -15.15 -27.46
CA ALA A 483 -3.22 -15.06 -26.33
C ALA A 483 -3.90 -14.42 -25.11
N ARG A 484 -4.69 -13.35 -25.29
CA ARG A 484 -5.47 -12.72 -24.25
C ARG A 484 -6.48 -13.66 -23.62
N GLU A 485 -7.23 -14.38 -24.45
CA GLU A 485 -8.21 -15.36 -24.00
C GLU A 485 -7.55 -16.46 -23.16
N ALA A 486 -6.48 -17.07 -23.67
CA ALA A 486 -5.75 -18.12 -22.95
C ALA A 486 -5.16 -17.67 -21.62
N LEU A 487 -4.57 -16.47 -21.55
CA LEU A 487 -4.04 -15.92 -20.29
C LEU A 487 -5.16 -15.55 -19.30
N GLY A 488 -6.31 -15.09 -19.82
CA GLY A 488 -7.50 -14.79 -19.01
C GLY A 488 -8.10 -16.06 -18.40
N GLU A 489 -8.26 -17.12 -19.18
CA GLU A 489 -8.75 -18.44 -18.72
C GLU A 489 -7.84 -19.07 -17.67
N LEU A 490 -6.53 -18.83 -17.75
CA LEU A 490 -5.56 -19.25 -16.73
C LEU A 490 -5.62 -18.40 -15.46
N GLY A 491 -6.48 -17.42 -15.39
CA GLY A 491 -6.65 -16.54 -14.22
C GLY A 491 -5.40 -15.73 -13.89
N LEU A 492 -4.67 -15.24 -14.90
CA LEU A 492 -3.47 -14.43 -14.71
C LEU A 492 -3.81 -12.94 -14.54
N ASN A 493 -2.83 -12.20 -14.02
CA ASN A 493 -2.91 -10.77 -13.79
C ASN A 493 -3.32 -10.00 -15.06
N PRO A 494 -4.33 -9.10 -14.99
CA PRO A 494 -4.80 -8.31 -16.14
C PRO A 494 -3.71 -7.52 -16.85
N LEU A 495 -2.66 -7.08 -16.14
CA LEU A 495 -1.52 -6.40 -16.78
C LEU A 495 -0.80 -7.29 -17.80
N MET A 496 -0.76 -8.61 -17.56
CA MET A 496 -0.20 -9.59 -18.51
C MET A 496 -1.17 -9.87 -19.66
N VAL A 497 -2.46 -10.01 -19.34
CA VAL A 497 -3.53 -10.25 -20.33
C VAL A 497 -3.64 -9.08 -21.30
N GLU A 498 -3.75 -7.86 -20.79
CA GLU A 498 -3.89 -6.64 -21.59
C GLU A 498 -2.60 -6.22 -22.32
N ALA A 499 -1.46 -6.81 -21.99
CA ALA A 499 -0.21 -6.62 -22.74
C ALA A 499 -0.35 -6.99 -24.24
N PHE A 500 -1.21 -7.96 -24.55
CA PHE A 500 -1.50 -8.43 -25.91
C PHE A 500 -2.65 -7.69 -26.60
N ARG A 501 -3.07 -6.55 -26.06
CA ARG A 501 -4.10 -5.72 -26.70
C ARG A 501 -3.53 -5.09 -27.97
N ASP A 502 -4.21 -5.32 -29.10
CA ASP A 502 -3.90 -4.63 -30.33
C ASP A 502 -4.14 -3.13 -30.11
N ARG A 503 -3.10 -2.33 -30.24
CA ARG A 503 -3.25 -0.88 -30.27
C ARG A 503 -3.79 -0.54 -31.65
N SER A 504 -5.03 -0.12 -31.73
CA SER A 504 -5.47 0.70 -32.86
C SER A 504 -4.46 1.85 -32.95
N SER A 505 -3.82 1.99 -34.11
CA SER A 505 -3.01 3.14 -34.48
C SER A 505 -3.87 4.39 -34.38
N GLY A 506 -3.99 4.90 -33.16
CA GLY A 506 -4.58 6.19 -32.91
C GLY A 506 -3.57 7.23 -33.34
N THR A 507 -3.86 7.86 -34.44
CA THR A 507 -3.30 9.10 -34.93
C THR A 507 -3.37 10.21 -33.91
#